data_de43e918d6114b0fd734ce4e285d8b40
#
_entry.id   de43e918d6114b0fd734ce4e285d8b40
#
_cell.length_a   1.000
_cell.length_b   1.000
_cell.length_c   1.000
_cell.angle_alpha   90.00
_cell.angle_beta   90.00
_cell.angle_gamma   90.00
#
_symmetry.space_group_name_H-M   'P 1'
#
loop_
_entity.id
_entity.type
_entity.pdbx_description
1 polymer ?
#
loop_
_entity_poly.entity_id
_entity_poly.type
_entity_poly.pdbx_seq_one_letter_code
_entity_poly.pdbx_strand_id
1 'polypeptide(L)'
;MLKNMPSAKVLQTFECAARLGSFTLAAKEMFLTQSAISRQIKSLEETVGFEVFVRDNNRLELTEDGQIFYQAVSSALGDLSNTVERLRKGETRRRLFVAAPPTFASRWLAPRLINFRKDHPTTLTISTHANSTYSSFGNFDCQIGFGSEEMGTIGGTILFPEVIIPACSPELKQRILATGSLEDIPLLHTLSGTSRLPYWEQWIDRCNDRVIEPTKEDIASGIDFSTQDQTINAAISGLGIAMVDMTVASTVLERGYLVTLGDPVNTVYGYWLFPPAAKGNSNDPAHQLSEWIRDEARNCLIRL
;
A
#
# COMPACT_ATOMS: atom_id res chain seq x y z
N MET A 1 -17.05 11.73 23.75
CA MET A 1 -16.82 13.17 23.94
C MET A 1 -15.33 13.41 23.98
N LEU A 2 -14.78 14.17 23.02
CA LEU A 2 -13.32 14.40 22.84
C LEU A 2 -12.79 15.41 23.88
N LYS A 3 -12.83 15.06 25.16
CA LYS A 3 -12.50 16.01 26.26
C LYS A 3 -11.05 16.47 26.32
N ASN A 4 -10.11 15.80 25.59
CA ASN A 4 -8.67 16.11 25.60
C ASN A 4 -8.07 16.19 24.19
N MET A 5 -8.83 16.67 23.20
CA MET A 5 -8.27 16.87 21.87
C MET A 5 -7.59 18.24 21.75
N PRO A 6 -6.37 18.31 21.20
CA PRO A 6 -5.73 19.57 20.87
C PRO A 6 -6.57 20.38 19.88
N SER A 7 -6.46 21.72 19.93
CA SER A 7 -7.17 22.56 18.97
C SER A 7 -6.64 22.36 17.54
N ALA A 8 -7.49 22.58 16.53
CA ALA A 8 -7.09 22.45 15.11
C ALA A 8 -5.86 23.28 14.77
N LYS A 9 -5.71 24.48 15.37
CA LYS A 9 -4.54 25.34 15.16
C LYS A 9 -3.26 24.70 15.69
N VAL A 10 -3.31 24.03 16.83
CA VAL A 10 -2.17 23.33 17.43
C VAL A 10 -1.78 22.11 16.58
N LEU A 11 -2.77 21.37 16.08
CA LEU A 11 -2.55 20.24 15.16
C LEU A 11 -1.91 20.70 13.84
N GLN A 12 -2.36 21.83 13.27
CA GLN A 12 -1.75 22.43 12.08
C GLN A 12 -0.29 22.86 12.34
N THR A 13 -0.01 23.42 13.51
CA THR A 13 1.35 23.81 13.90
C THR A 13 2.26 22.59 13.99
N PHE A 14 1.78 21.51 14.58
CA PHE A 14 2.53 20.26 14.69
C PHE A 14 2.79 19.65 13.29
N GLU A 15 1.77 19.53 12.44
CA GLU A 15 1.92 19.06 11.06
C GLU A 15 2.99 19.84 10.30
N CYS A 16 2.90 21.17 10.34
CA CYS A 16 3.83 22.05 9.65
C CYS A 16 5.27 21.89 10.17
N ALA A 17 5.46 21.82 11.49
CA ALA A 17 6.76 21.64 12.12
C ALA A 17 7.38 20.26 11.79
N ALA A 18 6.57 19.21 11.79
CA ALA A 18 6.99 17.86 11.45
C ALA A 18 7.39 17.74 9.99
N ARG A 19 6.55 18.25 9.07
CA ARG A 19 6.81 18.21 7.62
C ARG A 19 8.07 18.99 7.23
N LEU A 20 8.33 20.13 7.86
CA LEU A 20 9.48 20.98 7.57
C LEU A 20 10.75 20.60 8.35
N GLY A 21 10.65 19.75 9.39
CA GLY A 21 11.76 19.39 10.27
C GLY A 21 12.41 20.60 10.96
N SER A 22 11.64 21.72 11.13
CA SER A 22 12.19 22.98 11.63
C SER A 22 11.12 23.90 12.19
N PHE A 23 11.25 24.29 13.46
CA PHE A 23 10.38 25.29 14.08
C PHE A 23 10.53 26.69 13.44
N THR A 24 11.70 27.02 12.92
CA THR A 24 11.94 28.30 12.26
C THR A 24 11.24 28.38 10.90
N LEU A 25 11.26 27.30 10.12
CA LEU A 25 10.56 27.23 8.85
C LEU A 25 9.05 27.19 9.07
N ALA A 26 8.57 26.42 10.04
CA ALA A 26 7.15 26.38 10.41
C ALA A 26 6.64 27.77 10.87
N ALA A 27 7.44 28.49 11.65
CA ALA A 27 7.10 29.84 12.06
C ALA A 27 6.92 30.79 10.87
N LYS A 28 7.79 30.71 9.87
CA LYS A 28 7.67 31.50 8.63
C LYS A 28 6.41 31.12 7.85
N GLU A 29 6.14 29.83 7.66
CA GLU A 29 4.97 29.37 6.88
C GLU A 29 3.65 29.75 7.57
N MET A 30 3.60 29.66 8.90
CA MET A 30 2.40 29.97 9.68
C MET A 30 2.26 31.44 10.10
N PHE A 31 3.18 32.29 9.70
CA PHE A 31 3.21 33.73 10.11
C PHE A 31 3.22 33.92 11.63
N LEU A 32 3.99 33.06 12.32
CA LEU A 32 4.17 33.08 13.77
C LEU A 32 5.64 33.30 14.15
N THR A 33 5.89 33.52 15.44
CA THR A 33 7.27 33.51 15.98
C THR A 33 7.68 32.06 16.30
N GLN A 34 8.98 31.75 16.24
CA GLN A 34 9.50 30.45 16.65
C GLN A 34 9.11 30.11 18.10
N SER A 35 9.12 31.12 19.01
CA SER A 35 8.69 30.90 20.38
C SER A 35 7.20 30.55 20.52
N ALA A 36 6.35 31.07 19.63
CA ALA A 36 4.94 30.72 19.60
C ALA A 36 4.75 29.24 19.13
N ILE A 37 5.47 28.84 18.07
CA ILE A 37 5.48 27.41 17.61
C ILE A 37 5.93 26.50 18.77
N SER A 38 7.07 26.80 19.41
CA SER A 38 7.59 25.97 20.51
C SER A 38 6.60 25.86 21.68
N ARG A 39 5.89 26.94 22.04
CA ARG A 39 4.85 26.90 23.08
C ARG A 39 3.65 26.05 22.67
N GLN A 40 3.22 26.15 21.41
CA GLN A 40 2.09 25.32 20.91
C GLN A 40 2.44 23.84 20.90
N ILE A 41 3.67 23.47 20.49
CA ILE A 41 4.14 22.09 20.53
C ILE A 41 4.20 21.59 21.97
N LYS A 42 4.76 22.36 22.90
CA LYS A 42 4.77 21.99 24.31
C LYS A 42 3.36 21.77 24.87
N SER A 43 2.42 22.66 24.56
CA SER A 43 1.01 22.51 24.95
C SER A 43 0.37 21.28 24.32
N LEU A 44 0.76 20.91 23.08
CA LEU A 44 0.34 19.67 22.45
C LEU A 44 0.80 18.47 23.27
N GLU A 45 2.10 18.37 23.55
CA GLU A 45 2.72 17.27 24.31
C GLU A 45 2.08 17.12 25.70
N GLU A 46 1.84 18.26 26.40
CA GLU A 46 1.11 18.27 27.66
C GLU A 46 -0.34 17.75 27.54
N THR A 47 -1.00 18.01 26.42
CA THR A 47 -2.39 17.60 26.17
C THR A 47 -2.50 16.12 25.81
N VAL A 48 -1.59 15.63 24.96
CA VAL A 48 -1.60 14.22 24.50
C VAL A 48 -0.88 13.27 25.47
N GLY A 49 0.01 13.79 26.32
CA GLY A 49 0.69 13.04 27.38
C GLY A 49 1.97 12.31 26.93
N PHE A 50 2.48 12.61 25.74
CA PHE A 50 3.75 12.07 25.22
C PHE A 50 4.50 13.14 24.41
N GLU A 51 5.82 12.99 24.31
CA GLU A 51 6.67 13.84 23.48
C GLU A 51 6.54 13.45 22.00
N VAL A 52 6.34 14.43 21.12
CA VAL A 52 6.22 14.21 19.68
C VAL A 52 7.53 14.51 18.94
N PHE A 53 8.47 15.26 19.54
CA PHE A 53 9.77 15.57 18.97
C PHE A 53 10.91 15.20 19.91
N VAL A 54 11.99 14.69 19.32
CA VAL A 54 13.31 14.58 19.96
C VAL A 54 14.12 15.83 19.59
N ARG A 55 14.79 16.41 20.57
CA ARG A 55 15.72 17.53 20.37
C ARG A 55 17.14 17.00 20.47
N ASP A 56 17.68 16.54 19.36
CA ASP A 56 19.09 16.13 19.33
C ASP A 56 19.88 16.99 18.35
N ASN A 57 21.05 17.48 18.81
CA ASN A 57 22.13 18.13 18.03
C ASN A 57 21.70 19.01 16.86
N ASN A 58 20.78 19.97 17.07
CA ASN A 58 20.33 20.95 16.10
C ASN A 58 19.38 20.44 15.00
N ARG A 59 18.86 19.21 15.11
CA ARG A 59 17.80 18.68 14.24
C ARG A 59 16.52 18.45 15.02
N LEU A 60 15.40 18.74 14.37
CA LEU A 60 14.08 18.44 14.89
C LEU A 60 13.62 17.14 14.26
N GLU A 61 13.58 16.07 15.06
CA GLU A 61 13.16 14.75 14.61
C GLU A 61 11.93 14.31 15.40
N LEU A 62 11.04 13.53 14.75
CA LEU A 62 9.88 12.95 15.42
C LEU A 62 10.31 11.78 16.30
N THR A 63 9.69 11.64 17.49
CA THR A 63 9.72 10.40 18.25
C THR A 63 8.96 9.30 17.51
N GLU A 64 9.04 8.05 17.96
CA GLU A 64 8.23 6.94 17.40
C GLU A 64 6.73 7.25 17.54
N ASP A 65 6.28 7.67 18.73
CA ASP A 65 4.90 8.11 18.97
C ASP A 65 4.56 9.35 18.16
N GLY A 66 5.51 10.29 18.00
CA GLY A 66 5.37 11.48 17.16
C GLY A 66 5.16 11.13 15.70
N GLN A 67 5.83 10.10 15.17
CA GLN A 67 5.66 9.65 13.80
C GLN A 67 4.26 9.06 13.56
N ILE A 68 3.78 8.23 14.49
CA ILE A 68 2.42 7.66 14.45
C ILE A 68 1.39 8.79 14.51
N PHE A 69 1.58 9.74 15.43
CA PHE A 69 0.68 10.87 15.61
C PHE A 69 0.70 11.82 14.42
N TYR A 70 1.87 12.05 13.80
CA TYR A 70 2.01 12.87 12.59
C TYR A 70 1.19 12.30 11.43
N GLN A 71 1.27 11.00 11.19
CA GLN A 71 0.48 10.36 10.14
C GLN A 71 -1.02 10.57 10.35
N ALA A 72 -1.49 10.40 11.58
CA ALA A 72 -2.90 10.59 11.94
C ALA A 72 -3.35 12.04 11.74
N VAL A 73 -2.57 13.01 12.23
CA VAL A 73 -2.90 14.45 12.14
C VAL A 73 -2.84 14.94 10.69
N SER A 74 -1.81 14.57 9.94
CA SER A 74 -1.64 14.97 8.53
C SER A 74 -2.79 14.44 7.67
N SER A 75 -3.20 13.18 7.87
CA SER A 75 -4.36 12.61 7.19
C SER A 75 -5.65 13.38 7.52
N ALA A 76 -5.96 13.58 8.80
CA ALA A 76 -7.18 14.26 9.25
C ALA A 76 -7.29 15.71 8.72
N LEU A 77 -6.19 16.46 8.75
CA LEU A 77 -6.15 17.83 8.23
C LEU A 77 -6.29 17.86 6.70
N GLY A 78 -5.67 16.92 6.01
CA GLY A 78 -5.80 16.75 4.56
C GLY A 78 -7.26 16.48 4.14
N ASP A 79 -7.93 15.59 4.83
CA ASP A 79 -9.33 15.23 4.58
C ASP A 79 -10.28 16.42 4.79
N LEU A 80 -10.07 17.16 5.87
CA LEU A 80 -10.85 18.36 6.15
C LEU A 80 -10.63 19.42 5.07
N SER A 81 -9.38 19.66 4.67
CA SER A 81 -9.02 20.60 3.60
C SER A 81 -9.66 20.22 2.28
N ASN A 82 -9.56 18.95 1.87
CA ASN A 82 -10.17 18.41 0.65
C ASN A 82 -11.71 18.56 0.66
N THR A 83 -12.33 18.32 1.83
CA THR A 83 -13.79 18.46 1.99
C THR A 83 -14.22 19.92 1.81
N VAL A 84 -13.51 20.86 2.45
CA VAL A 84 -13.79 22.29 2.34
C VAL A 84 -13.61 22.76 0.89
N GLU A 85 -12.53 22.33 0.22
CA GLU A 85 -12.27 22.70 -1.17
C GLU A 85 -13.36 22.19 -2.11
N ARG A 86 -13.79 20.95 -1.93
CA ARG A 86 -14.89 20.33 -2.69
C ARG A 86 -16.20 21.11 -2.54
N LEU A 87 -16.56 21.45 -1.31
CA LEU A 87 -17.79 22.22 -1.03
C LEU A 87 -17.72 23.63 -1.61
N ARG A 88 -16.56 24.27 -1.58
CA ARG A 88 -16.36 25.62 -2.18
C ARG A 88 -16.47 25.61 -3.70
N LYS A 89 -16.00 24.54 -4.35
CA LYS A 89 -16.07 24.42 -5.82
C LYS A 89 -17.46 24.04 -6.35
N GLY A 90 -18.41 23.74 -5.46
CA GLY A 90 -19.76 23.30 -5.85
C GLY A 90 -19.73 22.01 -6.69
N GLU A 91 -18.71 21.18 -6.51
CA GLU A 91 -18.58 19.91 -7.24
C GLU A 91 -19.75 19.00 -6.88
N THR A 92 -20.74 18.92 -7.75
CA THR A 92 -21.93 18.07 -7.61
C THR A 92 -21.61 16.58 -7.82
N ARG A 93 -20.46 16.26 -8.45
CA ARG A 93 -19.97 14.88 -8.60
C ARG A 93 -19.05 14.53 -7.45
N ARG A 94 -19.48 13.56 -6.65
CA ARG A 94 -18.66 13.02 -5.55
C ARG A 94 -17.38 12.41 -6.14
N ARG A 95 -16.23 12.88 -5.68
CA ARG A 95 -14.94 12.23 -5.94
C ARG A 95 -14.77 11.11 -4.92
N LEU A 96 -14.48 9.91 -5.40
CA LEU A 96 -14.18 8.78 -4.52
C LEU A 96 -12.67 8.67 -4.30
N PHE A 97 -12.29 8.44 -3.06
CA PHE A 97 -10.90 8.22 -2.65
C PHE A 97 -10.70 6.74 -2.32
N VAL A 98 -9.81 6.09 -3.04
CA VAL A 98 -9.46 4.68 -2.86
C VAL A 98 -8.03 4.58 -2.38
N ALA A 99 -7.80 3.90 -1.26
CA ALA A 99 -6.47 3.49 -0.84
C ALA A 99 -6.22 2.04 -1.22
N ALA A 100 -5.07 1.74 -1.80
CA ALA A 100 -4.73 0.37 -2.16
C ALA A 100 -3.20 0.14 -2.17
N PRO A 101 -2.73 -1.11 -1.98
CA PRO A 101 -1.33 -1.45 -2.20
C PRO A 101 -0.90 -1.11 -3.63
N PRO A 102 0.34 -0.67 -3.86
CA PRO A 102 0.80 -0.20 -5.17
C PRO A 102 0.57 -1.21 -6.30
N THR A 103 0.93 -2.46 -6.08
CA THR A 103 0.78 -3.53 -7.08
C THR A 103 -0.69 -3.83 -7.39
N PHE A 104 -1.56 -3.89 -6.37
CA PHE A 104 -2.99 -4.06 -6.56
C PHE A 104 -3.59 -2.90 -7.37
N ALA A 105 -3.24 -1.67 -7.00
CA ALA A 105 -3.74 -0.47 -7.67
C ALA A 105 -3.36 -0.45 -9.16
N SER A 106 -2.09 -0.73 -9.49
CA SER A 106 -1.58 -0.64 -10.86
C SER A 106 -1.99 -1.82 -11.74
N ARG A 107 -1.93 -3.05 -11.22
CA ARG A 107 -2.09 -4.26 -12.03
C ARG A 107 -3.47 -4.88 -11.98
N TRP A 108 -4.15 -4.78 -10.84
CA TRP A 108 -5.47 -5.38 -10.70
C TRP A 108 -6.61 -4.36 -10.85
N LEU A 109 -6.55 -3.24 -10.13
CA LEU A 109 -7.65 -2.28 -10.06
C LEU A 109 -7.70 -1.40 -11.33
N ALA A 110 -6.61 -0.70 -11.66
CA ALA A 110 -6.61 0.29 -12.74
C ALA A 110 -7.07 -0.26 -14.11
N PRO A 111 -6.64 -1.46 -14.57
CA PRO A 111 -7.10 -2.01 -15.84
C PRO A 111 -8.60 -2.29 -15.87
N ARG A 112 -9.21 -2.60 -14.72
CA ARG A 112 -10.63 -2.95 -14.56
C ARG A 112 -11.55 -1.76 -14.40
N LEU A 113 -11.02 -0.61 -13.96
CA LEU A 113 -11.81 0.61 -13.73
C LEU A 113 -12.52 1.15 -14.99
N ILE A 114 -12.07 0.77 -16.18
CA ILE A 114 -12.76 1.13 -17.42
C ILE A 114 -14.20 0.60 -17.44
N ASN A 115 -14.42 -0.59 -16.87
CA ASN A 115 -15.75 -1.20 -16.78
C ASN A 115 -16.61 -0.48 -15.73
N PHE A 116 -16.07 -0.21 -14.56
CA PHE A 116 -16.78 0.55 -13.52
C PHE A 116 -17.23 1.91 -14.02
N ARG A 117 -16.37 2.65 -14.73
CA ARG A 117 -16.66 4.01 -15.20
C ARG A 117 -17.72 4.10 -16.31
N LYS A 118 -18.00 3.00 -17.03
CA LYS A 118 -19.07 2.97 -18.03
C LYS A 118 -20.43 3.17 -17.38
N ASP A 119 -20.65 2.51 -16.24
CA ASP A 119 -21.94 2.50 -15.55
C ASP A 119 -22.00 3.57 -14.45
N HIS A 120 -20.84 3.98 -13.92
CA HIS A 120 -20.70 4.93 -12.83
C HIS A 120 -19.76 6.07 -13.20
N PRO A 121 -20.27 7.17 -13.81
CA PRO A 121 -19.44 8.32 -14.22
C PRO A 121 -19.00 9.13 -13.00
N THR A 122 -18.00 8.62 -12.27
CA THR A 122 -17.49 9.16 -11.02
C THR A 122 -16.02 9.54 -11.18
N THR A 123 -15.57 10.58 -10.47
CA THR A 123 -14.15 10.91 -10.38
C THR A 123 -13.52 10.06 -9.28
N LEU A 124 -12.43 9.37 -9.62
CA LEU A 124 -11.68 8.51 -8.70
C LEU A 124 -10.30 9.11 -8.43
N THR A 125 -9.88 9.08 -7.19
CA THR A 125 -8.49 9.31 -6.78
C THR A 125 -7.99 8.02 -6.12
N ILE A 126 -6.91 7.45 -6.65
CA ILE A 126 -6.30 6.24 -6.10
C ILE A 126 -5.01 6.67 -5.42
N SER A 127 -4.91 6.44 -4.13
CA SER A 127 -3.71 6.64 -3.33
C SER A 127 -3.07 5.29 -3.03
N THR A 128 -1.75 5.21 -3.21
CA THR A 128 -1.00 4.00 -2.90
C THR A 128 -0.15 4.22 -1.67
N HIS A 129 -0.16 3.27 -0.75
CA HIS A 129 0.67 3.28 0.45
C HIS A 129 1.51 2.01 0.47
N ALA A 130 2.81 2.16 0.68
CA ALA A 130 3.76 1.04 0.72
C ALA A 130 3.55 0.14 1.95
N ASN A 131 3.02 0.70 3.05
CA ASN A 131 2.70 -0.07 4.23
C ASN A 131 1.29 -0.65 4.09
N SER A 132 1.23 -1.97 4.02
CA SER A 132 0.02 -2.78 3.93
C SER A 132 -0.91 -2.68 5.15
N THR A 133 -0.51 -1.95 6.18
CA THR A 133 -1.30 -1.79 7.40
C THR A 133 -2.55 -0.96 7.11
N TYR A 134 -3.71 -1.53 7.43
CA TYR A 134 -4.96 -0.80 7.50
C TYR A 134 -4.75 0.47 8.33
N SER A 135 -4.86 1.61 7.69
CA SER A 135 -4.85 2.89 8.37
C SER A 135 -6.30 3.26 8.66
N SER A 136 -6.71 3.15 9.92
CA SER A 136 -8.00 3.71 10.39
C SER A 136 -8.06 5.23 10.28
N PHE A 137 -6.99 5.87 9.80
CA PHE A 137 -6.77 7.31 9.80
C PHE A 137 -6.91 7.97 8.43
N GLY A 138 -7.65 7.39 7.48
CA GLY A 138 -7.94 8.04 6.21
C GLY A 138 -9.43 8.02 5.92
N ASN A 139 -10.00 9.16 5.50
CA ASN A 139 -11.36 9.20 4.94
C ASN A 139 -11.34 8.64 3.52
N PHE A 140 -11.02 7.35 3.38
CA PHE A 140 -11.16 6.66 2.12
C PHE A 140 -12.59 6.14 1.97
N ASP A 141 -13.14 6.32 0.79
CA ASP A 141 -14.43 5.73 0.43
C ASP A 141 -14.34 4.21 0.27
N CYS A 142 -13.13 3.72 -0.03
CA CYS A 142 -12.82 2.31 -0.14
C CYS A 142 -11.33 2.10 0.14
N GLN A 143 -10.99 1.09 0.92
CA GLN A 143 -9.61 0.75 1.21
C GLN A 143 -9.35 -0.73 0.92
N ILE A 144 -8.25 -0.99 0.24
CA ILE A 144 -7.72 -2.34 0.04
C ILE A 144 -6.49 -2.49 0.92
N GLY A 145 -6.45 -3.53 1.73
CA GLY A 145 -5.29 -3.95 2.52
C GLY A 145 -4.66 -5.21 1.93
N PHE A 146 -3.40 -5.42 2.26
CA PHE A 146 -2.69 -6.68 2.02
C PHE A 146 -2.15 -7.18 3.35
N GLY A 147 -2.45 -8.43 3.71
CA GLY A 147 -2.04 -8.98 4.99
C GLY A 147 -2.63 -10.36 5.27
N SER A 148 -2.36 -10.88 6.48
CA SER A 148 -2.85 -12.16 6.97
C SER A 148 -4.34 -12.12 7.36
N GLU A 149 -4.85 -13.23 7.88
CA GLU A 149 -6.25 -13.35 8.38
C GLU A 149 -6.59 -12.36 9.49
N GLU A 150 -5.60 -11.76 10.14
CA GLU A 150 -5.80 -10.69 11.13
C GLU A 150 -6.55 -9.48 10.54
N MET A 151 -6.45 -9.24 9.23
CA MET A 151 -7.21 -8.21 8.53
C MET A 151 -8.72 -8.39 8.67
N GLY A 152 -9.21 -9.64 8.78
CA GLY A 152 -10.60 -9.95 9.04
C GLY A 152 -11.06 -9.51 10.42
N THR A 153 -10.21 -9.59 11.44
CA THR A 153 -10.55 -9.19 12.82
C THR A 153 -10.77 -7.69 12.98
N ILE A 154 -10.18 -6.89 12.09
CA ILE A 154 -10.34 -5.42 12.06
C ILE A 154 -11.38 -4.96 11.02
N GLY A 155 -12.23 -5.87 10.52
CA GLY A 155 -13.37 -5.56 9.65
C GLY A 155 -13.12 -5.69 8.15
N GLY A 156 -11.97 -6.23 7.75
CA GLY A 156 -11.69 -6.54 6.35
C GLY A 156 -12.50 -7.74 5.84
N THR A 157 -12.90 -7.70 4.58
CA THR A 157 -13.47 -8.84 3.85
C THR A 157 -12.46 -9.31 2.83
N ILE A 158 -12.10 -10.60 2.83
CA ILE A 158 -11.15 -11.17 1.86
C ILE A 158 -11.68 -11.00 0.44
N LEU A 159 -10.88 -10.46 -0.45
CA LEU A 159 -11.14 -10.41 -1.89
C LEU A 159 -10.62 -11.69 -2.56
N PHE A 160 -9.36 -12.00 -2.34
CA PHE A 160 -8.74 -13.25 -2.77
C PHE A 160 -7.45 -13.52 -1.96
N PRO A 161 -7.12 -14.82 -1.75
CA PRO A 161 -5.85 -15.21 -1.16
C PRO A 161 -4.70 -14.90 -2.13
N GLU A 162 -3.50 -14.72 -1.61
CA GLU A 162 -2.31 -14.61 -2.42
C GLU A 162 -1.79 -16.01 -2.81
N VAL A 163 -1.54 -16.18 -4.10
CA VAL A 163 -0.97 -17.39 -4.68
C VAL A 163 0.30 -17.04 -5.43
N ILE A 164 1.46 -17.42 -4.90
CA ILE A 164 2.76 -17.08 -5.46
C ILE A 164 3.31 -18.17 -6.38
N ILE A 165 4.02 -17.73 -7.40
CA ILE A 165 4.69 -18.61 -8.37
C ILE A 165 5.98 -17.94 -8.85
N PRO A 166 7.10 -18.69 -9.03
CA PRO A 166 8.31 -18.12 -9.64
C PRO A 166 8.09 -17.92 -11.14
N ALA A 167 8.46 -16.74 -11.61
CA ALA A 167 8.32 -16.38 -13.01
C ALA A 167 9.48 -15.51 -13.51
N CYS A 168 9.78 -15.64 -14.80
CA CYS A 168 10.81 -14.87 -15.48
C CYS A 168 10.41 -14.59 -16.93
N SER A 169 11.23 -13.83 -17.67
CA SER A 169 11.03 -13.67 -19.11
C SER A 169 11.17 -14.98 -19.86
N PRO A 170 10.50 -15.15 -21.02
CA PRO A 170 10.63 -16.36 -21.85
C PRO A 170 12.07 -16.68 -22.24
N GLU A 171 12.87 -15.67 -22.58
CA GLU A 171 14.27 -15.81 -22.94
C GLU A 171 15.11 -16.36 -21.78
N LEU A 172 14.86 -15.84 -20.56
CA LEU A 172 15.56 -16.30 -19.39
C LEU A 172 15.19 -17.76 -19.04
N LYS A 173 13.92 -18.15 -19.19
CA LYS A 173 13.50 -19.56 -19.04
C LYS A 173 14.23 -20.48 -20.02
N GLN A 174 14.36 -20.08 -21.28
CA GLN A 174 15.09 -20.87 -22.28
C GLN A 174 16.57 -21.05 -21.88
N ARG A 175 17.22 -19.99 -21.37
CA ARG A 175 18.59 -20.06 -20.85
C ARG A 175 18.68 -21.05 -19.67
N ILE A 176 17.78 -20.95 -18.70
CA ILE A 176 17.73 -21.86 -17.53
C ILE A 176 17.59 -23.33 -17.97
N LEU A 177 16.66 -23.59 -18.89
CA LEU A 177 16.45 -24.96 -19.40
C LEU A 177 17.64 -25.51 -20.19
N ALA A 178 18.35 -24.65 -20.89
CA ALA A 178 19.54 -25.05 -21.66
C ALA A 178 20.76 -25.32 -20.81
N THR A 179 20.94 -24.56 -19.71
CA THR A 179 22.13 -24.67 -18.84
C THR A 179 21.91 -25.57 -17.63
N GLY A 180 20.66 -25.72 -17.19
CA GLY A 180 20.32 -26.37 -15.91
C GLY A 180 20.84 -25.63 -14.69
N SER A 181 21.23 -24.35 -14.82
CA SER A 181 21.91 -23.56 -13.80
C SER A 181 21.23 -22.20 -13.59
N LEU A 182 21.28 -21.71 -12.36
CA LEU A 182 20.87 -20.35 -11.96
C LEU A 182 22.08 -19.41 -11.85
N GLU A 183 23.27 -19.83 -12.28
CA GLU A 183 24.49 -19.01 -12.22
C GLU A 183 24.26 -17.68 -12.95
N ASP A 184 24.64 -16.59 -12.30
CA ASP A 184 24.43 -15.21 -12.76
C ASP A 184 22.95 -14.80 -12.99
N ILE A 185 22.02 -15.53 -12.41
CA ILE A 185 20.59 -15.19 -12.47
C ILE A 185 20.10 -14.81 -11.06
N PRO A 186 19.95 -13.51 -10.77
CA PRO A 186 19.51 -13.09 -9.45
C PRO A 186 18.06 -13.46 -9.18
N LEU A 187 17.79 -13.86 -7.94
CA LEU A 187 16.44 -13.93 -7.42
C LEU A 187 15.99 -12.52 -7.02
N LEU A 188 14.77 -12.16 -7.41
CA LEU A 188 14.20 -10.85 -7.15
C LEU A 188 13.25 -10.93 -5.95
N HIS A 189 13.49 -10.09 -4.95
CA HIS A 189 12.76 -10.10 -3.70
C HIS A 189 11.84 -8.90 -3.57
N THR A 190 10.67 -9.13 -2.97
CA THR A 190 9.75 -8.05 -2.59
C THR A 190 9.89 -7.79 -1.10
N LEU A 191 9.97 -6.52 -0.73
CA LEU A 191 10.06 -6.08 0.66
C LEU A 191 8.68 -5.80 1.25
N SER A 192 8.53 -6.07 2.55
CA SER A 192 7.51 -5.50 3.42
C SER A 192 8.21 -4.62 4.46
N GLY A 193 8.08 -3.30 4.28
CA GLY A 193 8.93 -2.36 5.02
C GLY A 193 10.41 -2.52 4.64
N THR A 194 11.25 -2.92 5.59
CA THR A 194 12.68 -3.17 5.39
C THR A 194 13.05 -4.66 5.28
N SER A 195 12.08 -5.56 5.44
CA SER A 195 12.32 -7.01 5.46
C SER A 195 11.81 -7.65 4.18
N ARG A 196 12.52 -8.69 3.70
CA ARG A 196 12.07 -9.51 2.58
C ARG A 196 10.82 -10.29 2.96
N LEU A 197 9.83 -10.36 2.08
CA LEU A 197 8.75 -11.32 2.20
C LEU A 197 9.33 -12.73 2.01
N PRO A 198 8.98 -13.71 2.85
CA PRO A 198 9.58 -15.05 2.84
C PRO A 198 8.99 -15.92 1.72
N TYR A 199 8.88 -15.38 0.52
CA TYR A 199 8.22 -16.05 -0.61
C TYR A 199 9.02 -17.23 -1.14
N TRP A 200 10.36 -17.07 -1.27
CA TRP A 200 11.23 -18.13 -1.77
C TRP A 200 11.26 -19.32 -0.84
N GLU A 201 11.38 -19.08 0.46
CA GLU A 201 11.38 -20.11 1.48
C GLU A 201 10.03 -20.84 1.51
N GLN A 202 8.91 -20.11 1.49
CA GLN A 202 7.57 -20.70 1.47
C GLN A 202 7.32 -21.53 0.22
N TRP A 203 7.81 -21.06 -0.94
CA TRP A 203 7.65 -21.79 -2.18
C TRP A 203 8.48 -23.08 -2.20
N ILE A 204 9.74 -23.02 -1.78
CA ILE A 204 10.61 -24.20 -1.69
C ILE A 204 10.03 -25.25 -0.75
N ASP A 205 9.49 -24.83 0.39
CA ASP A 205 8.94 -25.76 1.39
C ASP A 205 7.65 -26.47 0.91
N ARG A 206 6.88 -25.86 0.01
CA ARG A 206 5.53 -26.32 -0.33
C ARG A 206 5.34 -26.74 -1.78
N CYS A 207 6.21 -26.34 -2.69
CA CYS A 207 6.12 -26.68 -4.10
C CYS A 207 6.59 -28.10 -4.35
N ASN A 208 5.78 -28.88 -5.08
CA ASN A 208 6.09 -30.28 -5.42
C ASN A 208 6.80 -30.41 -6.78
N ASP A 209 6.40 -29.63 -7.78
CA ASP A 209 7.00 -29.67 -9.12
C ASP A 209 7.76 -28.37 -9.41
N ARG A 210 9.08 -28.48 -9.54
CA ARG A 210 10.01 -27.35 -9.68
C ARG A 210 10.84 -27.50 -10.93
N VAL A 211 10.89 -26.43 -11.71
CA VAL A 211 11.82 -26.29 -12.85
C VAL A 211 13.20 -25.80 -12.38
N ILE A 212 13.25 -25.16 -11.21
CA ILE A 212 14.46 -24.58 -10.62
C ILE A 212 14.63 -25.06 -9.17
N GLU A 213 15.88 -25.17 -8.73
CA GLU A 213 16.26 -25.53 -7.36
C GLU A 213 17.19 -24.45 -6.78
N PRO A 214 16.63 -23.31 -6.28
CA PRO A 214 17.43 -22.25 -5.68
C PRO A 214 18.13 -22.73 -4.42
N THR A 215 19.40 -22.42 -4.29
CA THR A 215 20.18 -22.67 -3.07
C THR A 215 19.90 -21.62 -1.99
N LYS A 216 20.37 -21.85 -0.76
CA LYS A 216 20.29 -20.84 0.31
C LYS A 216 21.10 -19.58 -0.04
N GLU A 217 22.22 -19.75 -0.76
CA GLU A 217 23.05 -18.66 -1.24
C GLU A 217 22.34 -17.82 -2.29
N ASP A 218 21.61 -18.45 -3.23
CA ASP A 218 20.78 -17.76 -4.22
C ASP A 218 19.69 -16.93 -3.54
N ILE A 219 19.03 -17.48 -2.51
CA ILE A 219 18.00 -16.76 -1.75
C ILE A 219 18.60 -15.63 -0.94
N ALA A 220 19.75 -15.85 -0.29
CA ALA A 220 20.43 -14.82 0.51
C ALA A 220 20.93 -13.66 -0.32
N SER A 221 21.33 -13.94 -1.57
CA SER A 221 21.74 -12.95 -2.55
C SER A 221 20.53 -12.33 -3.28
N GLY A 222 20.75 -11.63 -4.38
CA GLY A 222 19.69 -11.14 -5.23
C GLY A 222 19.42 -9.64 -5.07
N ILE A 223 18.26 -9.19 -5.59
CA ILE A 223 17.92 -7.76 -5.66
C ILE A 223 16.59 -7.52 -4.96
N ASP A 224 16.55 -6.50 -4.10
CA ASP A 224 15.39 -6.14 -3.31
C ASP A 224 14.60 -5.00 -3.95
N PHE A 225 13.29 -5.14 -3.99
CA PHE A 225 12.35 -4.14 -4.49
C PHE A 225 11.28 -3.83 -3.45
N SER A 226 10.90 -2.57 -3.32
CA SER A 226 9.91 -2.12 -2.35
C SER A 226 8.47 -2.52 -2.70
N THR A 227 8.20 -2.93 -3.96
CA THR A 227 6.87 -3.37 -4.39
C THR A 227 6.97 -4.55 -5.35
N GLN A 228 5.98 -5.42 -5.32
CA GLN A 228 5.92 -6.54 -6.28
C GLN A 228 5.74 -6.05 -7.72
N ASP A 229 5.18 -4.86 -7.96
CA ASP A 229 5.09 -4.25 -9.29
C ASP A 229 6.49 -4.01 -9.90
N GLN A 230 7.44 -3.50 -9.10
CA GLN A 230 8.83 -3.33 -9.52
C GLN A 230 9.51 -4.68 -9.79
N THR A 231 9.27 -5.67 -8.92
CA THR A 231 9.80 -7.03 -9.08
C THR A 231 9.29 -7.68 -10.37
N ILE A 232 8.00 -7.55 -10.67
CA ILE A 232 7.39 -8.04 -11.92
C ILE A 232 8.01 -7.35 -13.14
N ASN A 233 8.17 -6.02 -13.11
CA ASN A 233 8.78 -5.29 -14.24
C ASN A 233 10.24 -5.67 -14.45
N ALA A 234 11.00 -5.87 -13.40
CA ALA A 234 12.39 -6.35 -13.47
C ALA A 234 12.47 -7.76 -14.08
N ALA A 235 11.57 -8.66 -13.71
CA ALA A 235 11.51 -10.00 -14.31
C ALA A 235 11.12 -9.97 -15.80
N ILE A 236 10.16 -9.13 -16.20
CA ILE A 236 9.79 -8.91 -17.61
C ILE A 236 10.99 -8.42 -18.41
N SER A 237 11.83 -7.57 -17.83
CA SER A 237 13.04 -7.04 -18.46
C SER A 237 14.18 -8.08 -18.54
N GLY A 238 13.99 -9.29 -18.03
CA GLY A 238 14.98 -10.35 -18.04
C GLY A 238 16.08 -10.23 -16.97
N LEU A 239 15.90 -9.34 -15.97
CA LEU A 239 16.90 -9.14 -14.91
C LEU A 239 17.11 -10.38 -14.05
N GLY A 240 16.05 -11.16 -13.78
CA GLY A 240 16.12 -12.31 -12.90
C GLY A 240 14.78 -13.02 -12.77
N ILE A 241 14.67 -13.86 -11.73
CA ILE A 241 13.45 -14.64 -11.42
C ILE A 241 12.73 -13.97 -10.25
N ALA A 242 11.43 -13.66 -10.42
CA ALA A 242 10.59 -13.07 -9.40
C ALA A 242 9.57 -14.06 -8.85
N MET A 243 9.28 -13.98 -7.54
CA MET A 243 8.04 -14.50 -7.00
C MET A 243 6.92 -13.51 -7.29
N VAL A 244 5.90 -13.95 -8.03
CA VAL A 244 4.77 -13.11 -8.41
C VAL A 244 3.46 -13.71 -7.90
N ASP A 245 2.55 -12.85 -7.44
CA ASP A 245 1.17 -13.28 -7.17
C ASP A 245 0.43 -13.47 -8.50
N MET A 246 -0.17 -14.64 -8.69
CA MET A 246 -0.82 -15.02 -9.94
C MET A 246 -1.98 -14.09 -10.30
N THR A 247 -2.73 -13.60 -9.32
CA THR A 247 -3.91 -12.75 -9.54
C THR A 247 -3.52 -11.37 -10.04
N VAL A 248 -2.55 -10.73 -9.40
CA VAL A 248 -2.11 -9.40 -9.83
C VAL A 248 -1.18 -9.45 -11.04
N ALA A 249 -0.48 -10.56 -11.26
CA ALA A 249 0.35 -10.79 -12.45
C ALA A 249 -0.40 -11.45 -13.62
N SER A 250 -1.70 -11.77 -13.49
CA SER A 250 -2.47 -12.52 -14.48
C SER A 250 -2.30 -12.01 -15.91
N THR A 251 -2.44 -10.70 -16.12
CA THR A 251 -2.33 -10.09 -17.45
C THR A 251 -0.96 -10.29 -18.10
N VAL A 252 0.13 -10.24 -17.32
CA VAL A 252 1.49 -10.43 -17.90
C VAL A 252 1.82 -11.90 -18.13
N LEU A 253 1.24 -12.80 -17.34
CA LEU A 253 1.31 -14.24 -17.54
C LEU A 253 0.49 -14.68 -18.77
N GLU A 254 -0.76 -14.25 -18.88
CA GLU A 254 -1.65 -14.53 -20.03
C GLU A 254 -1.08 -14.01 -21.36
N ARG A 255 -0.41 -12.87 -21.35
CA ARG A 255 0.24 -12.29 -22.54
C ARG A 255 1.61 -12.91 -22.84
N GLY A 256 2.10 -13.79 -22.00
CA GLY A 256 3.39 -14.44 -22.16
C GLY A 256 4.60 -13.54 -21.94
N TYR A 257 4.43 -12.39 -21.29
CA TYR A 257 5.56 -11.53 -20.90
C TYR A 257 6.36 -12.16 -19.76
N LEU A 258 5.71 -12.95 -18.93
CA LEU A 258 6.32 -13.84 -17.95
C LEU A 258 5.88 -15.27 -18.18
N VAL A 259 6.77 -16.19 -17.88
CA VAL A 259 6.53 -17.63 -17.90
C VAL A 259 6.94 -18.24 -16.56
N THR A 260 6.20 -19.24 -16.10
CA THR A 260 6.36 -19.84 -14.77
C THR A 260 7.45 -20.90 -14.73
N LEU A 261 8.02 -21.14 -13.54
CA LEU A 261 9.13 -22.06 -13.28
C LEU A 261 8.81 -23.10 -12.20
N GLY A 262 7.57 -23.46 -12.04
CA GLY A 262 7.10 -24.49 -11.09
C GLY A 262 5.63 -24.30 -10.77
N ASP A 263 5.14 -25.08 -9.80
CA ASP A 263 3.76 -25.01 -9.33
C ASP A 263 3.50 -23.80 -8.42
N PRO A 264 2.27 -23.26 -8.43
CA PRO A 264 1.88 -22.19 -7.53
C PRO A 264 1.72 -22.66 -6.08
N VAL A 265 1.95 -21.76 -5.13
CA VAL A 265 1.84 -22.01 -3.69
C VAL A 265 1.01 -20.92 -3.03
N ASN A 266 0.05 -21.33 -2.18
CA ASN A 266 -0.70 -20.38 -1.34
C ASN A 266 0.20 -19.84 -0.23
N THR A 267 0.12 -18.54 0.02
CA THR A 267 0.74 -17.92 1.20
C THR A 267 -0.28 -17.81 2.36
N VAL A 268 0.13 -17.17 3.45
CA VAL A 268 -0.77 -16.81 4.56
C VAL A 268 -1.39 -15.43 4.36
N TYR A 269 -1.08 -14.77 3.26
CA TYR A 269 -1.51 -13.41 2.95
C TYR A 269 -2.67 -13.41 1.95
N GLY A 270 -3.30 -12.24 1.81
CA GLY A 270 -4.34 -12.00 0.83
C GLY A 270 -4.67 -10.51 0.73
N TYR A 271 -5.54 -10.19 -0.22
CA TYR A 271 -6.06 -8.84 -0.39
C TYR A 271 -7.42 -8.72 0.28
N TRP A 272 -7.59 -7.66 1.03
CA TRP A 272 -8.74 -7.43 1.90
C TRP A 272 -9.40 -6.11 1.58
N LEU A 273 -10.72 -6.12 1.45
CA LEU A 273 -11.54 -4.93 1.24
C LEU A 273 -12.07 -4.42 2.57
N PHE A 274 -11.83 -3.17 2.86
CA PHE A 274 -12.45 -2.44 3.96
C PHE A 274 -13.48 -1.48 3.37
N PRO A 275 -14.77 -1.71 3.64
CA PRO A 275 -15.84 -0.85 3.14
C PRO A 275 -15.80 0.51 3.84
N PRO A 276 -16.48 1.54 3.29
CA PRO A 276 -16.56 2.85 3.92
C PRO A 276 -17.16 2.75 5.33
N ALA A 277 -16.62 3.57 6.26
CA ALA A 277 -17.04 3.58 7.66
C ALA A 277 -18.52 3.96 7.87
N ALA A 278 -19.11 4.73 6.96
CA ALA A 278 -20.53 5.05 6.98
C ALA A 278 -21.33 3.96 6.28
N LYS A 279 -22.35 3.41 6.97
CA LYS A 279 -23.36 2.56 6.31
C LYS A 279 -24.15 3.43 5.32
N GLY A 280 -23.67 3.48 4.08
CA GLY A 280 -24.31 4.20 2.98
C GLY A 280 -25.57 3.48 2.49
N ASN A 281 -26.45 4.22 1.83
CA ASN A 281 -27.53 3.66 1.03
C ASN A 281 -26.90 2.92 -0.18
N SER A 282 -27.57 1.90 -0.72
CA SER A 282 -27.17 1.15 -1.92
C SER A 282 -26.87 2.06 -3.14
N ASN A 283 -27.40 3.27 -3.16
CA ASN A 283 -27.13 4.30 -4.18
C ASN A 283 -25.88 5.14 -3.87
N ASP A 284 -25.17 4.93 -2.76
CA ASP A 284 -23.92 5.64 -2.48
C ASP A 284 -22.83 5.14 -3.42
N PRO A 285 -22.16 6.02 -4.20
CA PRO A 285 -21.08 5.63 -5.11
C PRO A 285 -19.92 4.88 -4.46
N ALA A 286 -19.62 5.13 -3.18
CA ALA A 286 -18.62 4.38 -2.43
C ALA A 286 -19.04 2.93 -2.17
N HIS A 287 -20.32 2.74 -1.85
CA HIS A 287 -20.88 1.40 -1.68
C HIS A 287 -20.87 0.63 -3.01
N GLN A 288 -21.33 1.28 -4.09
CA GLN A 288 -21.31 0.71 -5.44
C GLN A 288 -19.91 0.31 -5.89
N LEU A 289 -18.89 1.13 -5.60
CA LEU A 289 -17.49 0.80 -5.90
C LEU A 289 -17.02 -0.42 -5.10
N SER A 290 -17.36 -0.49 -3.82
CA SER A 290 -16.96 -1.61 -2.95
C SER A 290 -17.61 -2.93 -3.40
N GLU A 291 -18.89 -2.92 -3.76
CA GLU A 291 -19.58 -4.09 -4.31
C GLU A 291 -18.99 -4.51 -5.67
N TRP A 292 -18.76 -3.55 -6.57
CA TRP A 292 -18.14 -3.82 -7.85
C TRP A 292 -16.73 -4.45 -7.71
N ILE A 293 -15.88 -3.94 -6.80
CA ILE A 293 -14.56 -4.54 -6.52
C ILE A 293 -14.71 -5.98 -6.05
N ARG A 294 -15.70 -6.25 -5.18
CA ARG A 294 -15.97 -7.59 -4.66
C ARG A 294 -16.42 -8.56 -5.74
N ASP A 295 -17.28 -8.11 -6.64
CA ASP A 295 -17.77 -8.93 -7.74
C ASP A 295 -16.68 -9.19 -8.79
N GLU A 296 -15.86 -8.18 -9.13
CA GLU A 296 -14.70 -8.36 -10.00
C GLU A 296 -13.68 -9.35 -9.40
N ALA A 297 -13.47 -9.31 -8.08
CA ALA A 297 -12.58 -10.26 -7.40
C ALA A 297 -13.11 -11.70 -7.47
N ARG A 298 -14.41 -11.90 -7.25
CA ARG A 298 -15.05 -13.23 -7.41
C ARG A 298 -14.90 -13.76 -8.82
N ASN A 299 -15.10 -12.92 -9.83
CA ASN A 299 -14.98 -13.29 -11.24
C ASN A 299 -13.54 -13.68 -11.63
N CYS A 300 -12.54 -13.11 -10.96
CA CYS A 300 -11.13 -13.51 -11.18
C CYS A 300 -10.85 -14.92 -10.64
N LEU A 301 -11.38 -15.27 -9.47
CA LEU A 301 -11.17 -16.59 -8.85
C LEU A 301 -11.80 -17.75 -9.66
N ILE A 302 -12.83 -17.47 -10.44
CA ILE A 302 -13.49 -18.49 -11.30
C ILE A 302 -12.67 -18.79 -12.56
N ARG A 303 -11.73 -17.92 -12.93
CA ARG A 303 -10.91 -18.01 -14.16
C ARG A 303 -9.51 -18.57 -13.93
N LEU A 304 -9.08 -18.71 -12.68
CA LEU A 304 -7.82 -19.32 -12.25
C LEU A 304 -8.07 -20.80 -11.89
#